data_f8d5b251c33a1026cb6c1c0bce8a36c3
#
_entry.id   f8d5b251c33a1026cb6c1c0bce8a36c3
#
_cell.length_a   1.000
_cell.length_b   1.000
_cell.length_c   1.000
_cell.angle_alpha   90.00
_cell.angle_beta   90.00
_cell.angle_gamma   90.00
#
_symmetry.space_group_name_H-M   'P 1'
#
loop_
_entity.id
_entity.type
_entity.pdbx_description
1 polymer ?
#
loop_
_entity_poly.entity_id
_entity_poly.type
_entity_poly.pdbx_seq_one_letter_code
_entity_poly.pdbx_strand_id
1 'polypeptide(L)'
;MNKITSITIFSFVKNKFWAFSQMGIAPKKIKNVQGLSFYKFLGTVGGLGFSLRPDFSTYAFLGVWDSYESYKKCISQHPLFIDYRRKANTQRDLILGKINSHGFWDKKNPFKVESYNSKSEVNKKVVVITRATLRWNRLLSFWNAVPRASKAIKNAKGVLYYKGIGEWPFIQQATISIWDNFKSINDFAYKDKIHSDIVKVTRKKKWYKEDLFSRFNLISDTTKKLPL
;
A
#
# COMPACT_ATOMS: atom_id res chain seq x y z
N MET A 1 13.45 18.79 7.83
CA MET A 1 12.51 18.50 6.72
C MET A 1 11.70 17.27 7.07
N ASN A 2 10.38 17.32 6.96
CA ASN A 2 9.55 16.17 7.33
C ASN A 2 9.51 15.15 6.18
N LYS A 3 10.06 13.97 6.40
CA LYS A 3 9.95 12.84 5.47
C LYS A 3 8.50 12.49 5.25
N ILE A 4 8.11 12.27 4.00
CA ILE A 4 6.76 11.84 3.63
C ILE A 4 6.77 10.46 2.98
N THR A 5 5.62 9.82 2.97
CA THR A 5 5.36 8.64 2.14
C THR A 5 4.30 8.99 1.11
N SER A 6 4.50 8.58 -0.13
CA SER A 6 3.49 8.73 -1.19
C SER A 6 3.07 7.38 -1.73
N ILE A 7 1.81 7.31 -2.18
CA ILE A 7 1.30 6.20 -2.99
C ILE A 7 0.62 6.82 -4.20
N THR A 8 1.18 6.60 -5.37
CA THR A 8 0.61 7.03 -6.64
C THR A 8 0.03 5.83 -7.36
N ILE A 9 -1.28 5.83 -7.62
CA ILE A 9 -2.01 4.74 -8.26
C ILE A 9 -2.36 5.18 -9.68
N PHE A 10 -1.95 4.40 -10.67
CA PHE A 10 -2.27 4.62 -12.08
C PHE A 10 -3.25 3.55 -12.56
N SER A 11 -4.29 3.97 -13.29
CA SER A 11 -5.22 3.03 -13.93
C SER A 11 -5.15 3.15 -15.45
N PHE A 12 -5.24 2.00 -16.13
CA PHE A 12 -5.04 1.85 -17.56
C PHE A 12 -6.26 1.14 -18.19
N VAL A 13 -6.94 1.78 -19.12
CA VAL A 13 -7.94 1.13 -20.00
C VAL A 13 -7.21 0.47 -21.16
N LYS A 14 -6.33 1.23 -21.79
CA LYS A 14 -5.38 0.77 -22.81
C LYS A 14 -3.98 0.59 -22.19
N ASN A 15 -3.00 0.15 -22.95
CA ASN A 15 -1.59 0.02 -22.53
C ASN A 15 -1.32 -0.89 -21.31
N LYS A 16 -2.21 -1.85 -21.01
CA LYS A 16 -2.07 -2.75 -19.83
C LYS A 16 -0.80 -3.58 -19.89
N PHE A 17 -0.42 -4.08 -21.07
CA PHE A 17 0.81 -4.84 -21.26
C PHE A 17 2.06 -4.00 -20.98
N TRP A 18 2.07 -2.74 -21.47
CA TRP A 18 3.14 -1.80 -21.15
C TRP A 18 3.21 -1.54 -19.63
N ALA A 19 2.08 -1.32 -18.97
CA ALA A 19 2.02 -1.09 -17.53
C ALA A 19 2.54 -2.32 -16.75
N PHE A 20 2.19 -3.52 -17.18
CA PHE A 20 2.70 -4.76 -16.61
C PHE A 20 4.21 -4.89 -16.77
N SER A 21 4.78 -4.59 -17.94
CA SER A 21 6.22 -4.65 -18.19
C SER A 21 7.01 -3.69 -17.28
N GLN A 22 6.39 -2.57 -16.86
CA GLN A 22 7.03 -1.62 -15.94
C GLN A 22 7.30 -2.20 -14.55
N MET A 23 6.62 -3.27 -14.13
CA MET A 23 6.93 -3.94 -12.86
C MET A 23 8.38 -4.43 -12.81
N GLY A 24 8.95 -4.87 -13.93
CA GLY A 24 10.36 -5.29 -14.05
C GLY A 24 11.33 -4.18 -14.47
N ILE A 25 10.86 -3.22 -15.28
CA ILE A 25 11.72 -2.21 -15.93
C ILE A 25 11.85 -0.95 -15.05
N ALA A 26 10.75 -0.44 -14.50
CA ALA A 26 10.71 0.83 -13.78
C ALA A 26 11.62 0.89 -12.54
N PRO A 27 11.78 -0.18 -11.73
CA PRO A 27 12.69 -0.13 -10.59
C PRO A 27 14.13 0.29 -10.94
N LYS A 28 14.64 -0.14 -12.10
CA LYS A 28 15.98 0.21 -12.54
C LYS A 28 16.11 1.68 -12.92
N LYS A 29 15.04 2.29 -13.46
CA LYS A 29 15.02 3.68 -13.92
C LYS A 29 14.98 4.70 -12.79
N ILE A 30 14.46 4.31 -11.60
CA ILE A 30 14.24 5.24 -10.48
C ILE A 30 15.26 5.09 -9.35
N LYS A 31 16.18 4.12 -9.44
CA LYS A 31 17.09 3.73 -8.36
C LYS A 31 17.88 4.90 -7.74
N ASN A 32 18.26 5.89 -8.54
CA ASN A 32 19.14 6.99 -8.12
C ASN A 32 18.42 8.34 -8.04
N VAL A 33 17.11 8.36 -7.84
CA VAL A 33 16.37 9.62 -7.70
C VAL A 33 16.70 10.26 -6.36
N GLN A 34 17.16 11.51 -6.43
CA GLN A 34 17.50 12.29 -5.25
C GLN A 34 16.29 12.51 -4.34
N GLY A 35 16.46 12.29 -3.04
CA GLY A 35 15.42 12.43 -2.04
C GLY A 35 14.44 11.26 -1.97
N LEU A 36 14.65 10.17 -2.73
CA LEU A 36 13.88 8.93 -2.65
C LEU A 36 14.67 7.88 -1.88
N SER A 37 14.29 7.62 -0.63
CA SER A 37 15.02 6.72 0.28
C SER A 37 14.54 5.26 0.21
N PHE A 38 13.29 5.04 -0.21
CA PHE A 38 12.71 3.71 -0.42
C PHE A 38 11.59 3.79 -1.45
N TYR A 39 11.44 2.76 -2.27
CA TYR A 39 10.36 2.69 -3.26
C TYR A 39 9.96 1.26 -3.59
N LYS A 40 8.71 1.13 -4.07
CA LYS A 40 8.15 -0.12 -4.60
C LYS A 40 7.20 0.16 -5.76
N PHE A 41 7.30 -0.67 -6.79
CA PHE A 41 6.27 -0.81 -7.82
C PHE A 41 5.41 -2.01 -7.46
N LEU A 42 4.10 -1.82 -7.45
CA LEU A 42 3.15 -2.77 -6.89
C LEU A 42 2.05 -3.03 -7.92
N GLY A 43 1.83 -4.28 -8.26
CA GLY A 43 0.63 -4.71 -8.94
C GLY A 43 -0.56 -4.62 -7.98
N THR A 44 -1.78 -4.67 -8.51
CA THR A 44 -2.99 -4.71 -7.71
C THR A 44 -3.77 -6.00 -7.96
N VAL A 45 -4.70 -6.31 -7.04
CA VAL A 45 -5.60 -7.45 -7.20
C VAL A 45 -6.98 -7.00 -7.64
N GLY A 46 -7.69 -7.87 -8.34
CA GLY A 46 -9.05 -7.61 -8.80
C GLY A 46 -10.04 -7.50 -7.64
N GLY A 47 -10.98 -6.56 -7.74
CA GLY A 47 -11.96 -6.27 -6.72
C GLY A 47 -11.39 -5.48 -5.54
N LEU A 48 -12.11 -5.53 -4.42
CA LEU A 48 -11.74 -4.92 -3.15
C LEU A 48 -11.10 -5.96 -2.24
N GLY A 49 -10.01 -5.60 -1.56
CA GLY A 49 -9.31 -6.46 -0.60
C GLY A 49 -8.32 -7.43 -1.22
N PHE A 50 -8.16 -8.60 -0.59
CA PHE A 50 -7.31 -9.66 -1.10
C PHE A 50 -8.06 -10.50 -2.15
N SER A 51 -7.40 -10.80 -3.26
CA SER A 51 -7.91 -11.66 -4.31
C SER A 51 -6.77 -12.44 -4.95
N LEU A 52 -7.05 -13.66 -5.41
CA LEU A 52 -6.15 -14.45 -6.25
C LEU A 52 -6.11 -13.95 -7.71
N ARG A 53 -7.07 -13.09 -8.09
CA ARG A 53 -7.14 -12.57 -9.46
C ARG A 53 -6.33 -11.29 -9.55
N PRO A 54 -5.26 -11.22 -10.36
CA PRO A 54 -4.54 -9.99 -10.62
C PRO A 54 -5.42 -8.97 -11.35
N ASP A 55 -5.18 -7.69 -11.08
CA ASP A 55 -5.76 -6.59 -11.84
C ASP A 55 -4.66 -5.96 -12.73
N PHE A 56 -4.63 -6.35 -13.98
CA PHE A 56 -3.67 -5.84 -14.96
C PHE A 56 -3.98 -4.42 -15.45
N SER A 57 -5.03 -3.79 -14.94
CA SER A 57 -5.40 -2.42 -15.29
C SER A 57 -4.95 -1.38 -14.28
N THR A 58 -4.42 -1.78 -13.13
CA THR A 58 -4.10 -0.84 -12.05
C THR A 58 -2.76 -1.20 -11.40
N TYR A 59 -1.90 -0.19 -11.23
CA TYR A 59 -0.59 -0.34 -10.61
C TYR A 59 -0.33 0.82 -9.66
N ALA A 60 0.42 0.54 -8.60
CA ALA A 60 0.78 1.55 -7.62
C ALA A 60 2.30 1.73 -7.53
N PHE A 61 2.72 2.97 -7.34
CA PHE A 61 4.06 3.33 -6.94
C PHE A 61 4.05 3.84 -5.51
N LEU A 62 4.81 3.22 -4.63
CA LEU A 62 5.04 3.66 -3.27
C LEU A 62 6.43 4.25 -3.17
N GLY A 63 6.54 5.46 -2.60
CA GLY A 63 7.81 6.15 -2.37
C GLY A 63 7.91 6.72 -0.97
N VAL A 64 9.10 6.64 -0.37
CA VAL A 64 9.46 7.34 0.87
C VAL A 64 10.46 8.42 0.53
N TRP A 65 10.12 9.67 0.83
CA TRP A 65 10.81 10.86 0.36
C TRP A 65 11.35 11.69 1.52
N ASP A 66 12.45 12.35 1.28
CA ASP A 66 13.03 13.27 2.25
C ASP A 66 12.18 14.54 2.41
N SER A 67 11.45 14.94 1.34
CA SER A 67 10.52 16.07 1.37
C SER A 67 9.36 15.91 0.36
N TYR A 68 8.33 16.75 0.52
CA TYR A 68 7.24 16.85 -0.43
C TYR A 68 7.70 17.40 -1.80
N GLU A 69 8.67 18.29 -1.79
CA GLU A 69 9.25 18.90 -2.99
C GLU A 69 9.98 17.85 -3.83
N SER A 70 10.76 16.96 -3.20
CA SER A 70 11.44 15.84 -3.88
C SER A 70 10.42 14.91 -4.55
N TYR A 71 9.33 14.57 -3.85
CA TYR A 71 8.22 13.82 -4.44
C TYR A 71 7.62 14.55 -5.64
N LYS A 72 7.21 15.83 -5.47
CA LYS A 72 6.56 16.62 -6.51
C LYS A 72 7.44 16.76 -7.75
N LYS A 73 8.73 17.05 -7.56
CA LYS A 73 9.71 17.15 -8.66
C LYS A 73 9.81 15.83 -9.43
N CYS A 74 9.95 14.71 -8.72
CA CYS A 74 10.08 13.40 -9.36
C CYS A 74 8.79 13.03 -10.13
N ILE A 75 7.63 13.10 -9.49
CA ILE A 75 6.36 12.71 -10.14
C ILE A 75 6.04 13.62 -11.33
N SER A 76 6.39 14.91 -11.29
CA SER A 76 6.09 15.83 -12.40
C SER A 76 7.09 15.76 -13.55
N GLN A 77 8.39 15.57 -13.27
CA GLN A 77 9.46 15.83 -14.24
C GLN A 77 10.23 14.55 -14.67
N HIS A 78 10.21 13.51 -13.86
CA HIS A 78 10.96 12.30 -14.21
C HIS A 78 10.36 11.60 -15.43
N PRO A 79 11.17 11.23 -16.47
CA PRO A 79 10.68 10.63 -17.72
C PRO A 79 9.77 9.41 -17.51
N LEU A 80 10.08 8.57 -16.55
CA LEU A 80 9.26 7.41 -16.20
C LEU A 80 7.83 7.81 -15.88
N PHE A 81 7.61 8.82 -15.02
CA PHE A 81 6.26 9.23 -14.61
C PHE A 81 5.56 10.09 -15.67
N ILE A 82 6.31 10.76 -16.54
CA ILE A 82 5.75 11.37 -17.75
C ILE A 82 5.15 10.29 -18.65
N ASP A 83 5.86 9.17 -18.87
CA ASP A 83 5.36 8.05 -19.66
C ASP A 83 4.13 7.38 -19.00
N TYR A 84 4.13 7.21 -17.66
CA TYR A 84 2.95 6.71 -16.95
C TYR A 84 1.74 7.61 -17.18
N ARG A 85 1.87 8.93 -17.03
CA ARG A 85 0.76 9.88 -17.25
C ARG A 85 0.28 9.91 -18.69
N ARG A 86 1.18 9.76 -19.66
CA ARG A 86 0.83 9.71 -21.09
C ARG A 86 0.02 8.48 -21.47
N LYS A 87 0.17 7.38 -20.73
CA LYS A 87 -0.41 6.07 -21.04
C LYS A 87 -1.56 5.66 -20.12
N ALA A 88 -1.65 6.23 -18.94
CA ALA A 88 -2.70 5.96 -17.97
C ALA A 88 -3.94 6.83 -18.21
N ASN A 89 -5.09 6.36 -17.72
CA ASN A 89 -6.36 7.08 -17.77
C ASN A 89 -6.58 7.93 -16.52
N THR A 90 -6.08 7.45 -15.37
CA THR A 90 -6.21 8.17 -14.10
C THR A 90 -4.92 8.05 -13.30
N GLN A 91 -4.67 9.08 -12.50
CA GLN A 91 -3.65 9.11 -11.46
C GLN A 91 -4.30 9.51 -10.14
N ARG A 92 -4.13 8.70 -9.09
CA ARG A 92 -4.51 9.05 -7.73
C ARG A 92 -3.27 9.12 -6.86
N ASP A 93 -3.10 10.24 -6.18
CA ASP A 93 -1.97 10.50 -5.31
C ASP A 93 -2.41 10.57 -3.85
N LEU A 94 -1.86 9.71 -3.01
CA LEU A 94 -2.00 9.73 -1.57
C LEU A 94 -0.70 10.23 -0.96
N ILE A 95 -0.76 11.32 -0.20
CA ILE A 95 0.38 11.85 0.58
C ILE A 95 0.15 11.53 2.04
N LEU A 96 1.13 10.88 2.65
CA LEU A 96 1.01 10.24 3.94
C LEU A 96 2.08 10.76 4.92
N GLY A 97 1.63 11.19 6.09
CA GLY A 97 2.49 11.48 7.24
C GLY A 97 2.62 10.25 8.13
N LYS A 98 3.82 9.88 8.50
CA LYS A 98 4.07 8.67 9.32
C LYS A 98 3.55 8.85 10.73
N ILE A 99 2.88 7.83 11.27
CA ILE A 99 2.45 7.75 12.67
C ILE A 99 3.30 6.72 13.41
N ASN A 100 3.15 5.45 13.08
CA ASN A 100 3.94 4.37 13.63
C ASN A 100 4.12 3.24 12.62
N SER A 101 5.16 2.43 12.84
CA SER A 101 5.46 1.28 12.00
C SER A 101 6.16 0.19 12.80
N HIS A 102 5.76 -1.06 12.57
CA HIS A 102 6.35 -2.26 13.15
C HIS A 102 6.66 -3.26 12.05
N GLY A 103 7.71 -4.06 12.26
CA GLY A 103 8.10 -5.11 11.32
C GLY A 103 9.00 -4.58 10.21
N PHE A 104 9.09 -5.35 9.11
CA PHE A 104 10.08 -5.13 8.07
C PHE A 104 9.48 -5.28 6.67
N TRP A 105 10.10 -4.58 5.72
CA TRP A 105 9.93 -4.71 4.28
C TRP A 105 11.32 -4.83 3.65
N ASP A 106 11.67 -6.02 3.15
CA ASP A 106 13.01 -6.35 2.69
C ASP A 106 14.08 -6.10 3.75
N LYS A 107 13.85 -6.65 4.95
CA LYS A 107 14.75 -6.57 6.12
C LYS A 107 14.97 -5.15 6.66
N LYS A 108 14.22 -4.14 6.18
CA LYS A 108 14.25 -2.75 6.64
C LYS A 108 12.88 -2.28 7.06
N ASN A 109 12.80 -1.32 7.96
CA ASN A 109 11.56 -0.60 8.21
C ASN A 109 11.66 0.80 7.58
N PRO A 110 11.08 1.00 6.36
CA PRO A 110 11.21 2.27 5.65
C PRO A 110 10.37 3.40 6.28
N PHE A 111 9.46 3.03 7.18
CA PHE A 111 8.52 3.95 7.82
C PHE A 111 8.82 4.20 9.29
N LYS A 112 10.00 3.76 9.78
CA LYS A 112 10.37 3.98 11.19
C LYS A 112 10.32 5.47 11.54
N VAL A 113 9.76 5.78 12.70
CA VAL A 113 9.64 7.13 13.25
C VAL A 113 10.45 7.15 14.55
N GLU A 114 11.25 8.18 14.77
CA GLU A 114 12.10 8.32 15.97
C GLU A 114 11.29 8.79 17.18
N SER A 115 10.25 9.60 16.96
CA SER A 115 9.33 10.06 18.00
C SER A 115 7.90 10.18 17.46
N TYR A 116 6.93 9.77 18.26
CA TYR A 116 5.52 9.84 17.95
C TYR A 116 4.80 10.82 18.87
N ASN A 117 4.11 11.79 18.30
CA ASN A 117 3.27 12.73 19.04
C ASN A 117 1.78 12.37 18.82
N SER A 118 1.17 11.72 19.84
CA SER A 118 -0.18 11.15 19.75
C SER A 118 -1.33 12.16 19.83
N LYS A 119 -1.07 13.40 20.22
CA LYS A 119 -2.14 14.36 20.60
C LYS A 119 -2.89 15.03 19.45
N SER A 120 -2.45 14.90 18.19
CA SER A 120 -3.02 15.70 17.09
C SER A 120 -4.02 14.96 16.16
N GLU A 121 -4.50 13.74 16.48
CA GLU A 121 -4.96 12.83 15.43
C GLU A 121 -6.38 12.27 15.56
N VAL A 122 -7.15 12.68 16.55
CA VAL A 122 -8.43 12.02 16.89
C VAL A 122 -9.47 12.06 15.75
N ASN A 123 -9.44 13.05 14.88
CA ASN A 123 -10.44 13.24 13.80
C ASN A 123 -9.85 13.23 12.37
N LYS A 124 -8.62 12.73 12.17
CA LYS A 124 -8.00 12.67 10.85
C LYS A 124 -8.20 11.31 10.21
N LYS A 125 -8.37 11.28 8.88
CA LYS A 125 -8.35 10.04 8.11
C LYS A 125 -6.99 9.37 8.27
N VAL A 126 -7.02 8.07 8.52
CA VAL A 126 -5.82 7.25 8.73
C VAL A 126 -5.68 6.24 7.62
N VAL A 127 -4.45 6.08 7.14
CA VAL A 127 -4.09 5.06 6.16
C VAL A 127 -3.30 3.96 6.87
N VAL A 128 -3.66 2.72 6.60
CA VAL A 128 -2.92 1.55 7.08
C VAL A 128 -2.33 0.82 5.89
N ILE A 129 -1.06 0.51 5.99
CA ILE A 129 -0.36 -0.41 5.09
C ILE A 129 -0.01 -1.65 5.90
N THR A 130 -0.51 -2.80 5.46
CA THR A 130 -0.04 -4.09 5.94
C THR A 130 0.67 -4.82 4.81
N ARG A 131 1.79 -5.46 5.10
CA ARG A 131 2.56 -6.20 4.12
C ARG A 131 3.05 -7.50 4.74
N ALA A 132 3.05 -8.59 3.97
CA ALA A 132 3.61 -9.85 4.38
C ALA A 132 4.32 -10.57 3.22
N THR A 133 5.46 -11.19 3.54
CA THR A 133 6.05 -12.25 2.71
C THR A 133 5.61 -13.59 3.29
N LEU A 134 4.92 -14.39 2.49
CA LEU A 134 4.40 -15.68 2.90
C LEU A 134 5.49 -16.76 2.85
N ARG A 135 5.39 -17.74 3.74
CA ARG A 135 6.20 -18.98 3.66
C ARG A 135 5.64 -19.91 2.60
N TRP A 136 6.48 -20.42 1.72
CA TRP A 136 6.10 -21.30 0.62
C TRP A 136 5.22 -22.48 1.05
N ASN A 137 5.61 -23.15 2.13
CA ASN A 137 4.88 -24.31 2.68
C ASN A 137 3.57 -23.94 3.39
N ARG A 138 3.20 -22.66 3.43
CA ARG A 138 1.98 -22.14 4.06
C ARG A 138 1.02 -21.45 3.11
N LEU A 139 1.36 -21.34 1.83
CA LEU A 139 0.57 -20.60 0.83
C LEU A 139 -0.88 -21.09 0.76
N LEU A 140 -1.12 -22.39 0.60
CA LEU A 140 -2.47 -22.94 0.52
C LEU A 140 -3.28 -22.62 1.78
N SER A 141 -2.68 -22.81 2.96
CA SER A 141 -3.34 -22.52 4.24
C SER A 141 -3.69 -21.04 4.41
N PHE A 142 -2.84 -20.13 3.92
CA PHE A 142 -3.10 -18.70 3.92
C PHE A 142 -4.24 -18.34 2.97
N TRP A 143 -4.15 -18.77 1.70
CA TRP A 143 -5.12 -18.43 0.68
C TRP A 143 -6.52 -18.96 0.96
N ASN A 144 -6.65 -20.10 1.64
CA ASN A 144 -7.93 -20.61 2.13
C ASN A 144 -8.58 -19.71 3.21
N ALA A 145 -7.80 -18.93 3.93
CA ALA A 145 -8.33 -18.00 4.94
C ALA A 145 -8.67 -16.60 4.38
N VAL A 146 -8.13 -16.25 3.22
CA VAL A 146 -8.28 -14.92 2.59
C VAL A 146 -9.75 -14.49 2.38
N PRO A 147 -10.70 -15.34 1.93
CA PRO A 147 -12.09 -14.92 1.78
C PRO A 147 -12.71 -14.40 3.09
N ARG A 148 -12.37 -15.01 4.22
CA ARG A 148 -12.85 -14.57 5.55
C ARG A 148 -12.24 -13.21 5.92
N ALA A 149 -10.94 -13.00 5.67
CA ALA A 149 -10.25 -11.74 5.91
C ALA A 149 -10.83 -10.60 5.05
N SER A 150 -11.07 -10.87 3.77
CA SER A 150 -11.68 -9.90 2.83
C SER A 150 -13.11 -9.54 3.23
N LYS A 151 -13.89 -10.49 3.75
CA LYS A 151 -15.24 -10.23 4.27
C LYS A 151 -15.20 -9.36 5.53
N ALA A 152 -14.23 -9.59 6.43
CA ALA A 152 -14.10 -8.80 7.66
C ALA A 152 -13.86 -7.32 7.34
N ILE A 153 -12.88 -6.99 6.49
CA ILE A 153 -12.60 -5.59 6.14
C ILE A 153 -13.73 -4.96 5.32
N LYS A 154 -14.40 -5.71 4.44
CA LYS A 154 -15.54 -5.21 3.67
C LYS A 154 -16.68 -4.71 4.57
N ASN A 155 -16.89 -5.37 5.69
CA ASN A 155 -17.97 -5.07 6.64
C ASN A 155 -17.50 -4.16 7.80
N ALA A 156 -16.24 -3.75 7.81
CA ALA A 156 -15.70 -2.93 8.88
C ALA A 156 -16.30 -1.52 8.86
N LYS A 157 -16.76 -1.04 10.02
CA LYS A 157 -17.25 0.33 10.16
C LYS A 157 -16.10 1.31 10.05
N GLY A 158 -16.27 2.39 9.28
CA GLY A 158 -15.30 3.46 9.11
C GLY A 158 -14.22 3.19 8.06
N VAL A 159 -14.21 2.03 7.38
CA VAL A 159 -13.36 1.83 6.21
C VAL A 159 -13.91 2.60 5.01
N LEU A 160 -13.10 3.48 4.44
CA LEU A 160 -13.46 4.32 3.29
C LEU A 160 -12.95 3.74 1.97
N TYR A 161 -11.82 3.08 2.02
CA TYR A 161 -11.17 2.48 0.86
C TYR A 161 -10.23 1.36 1.31
N TYR A 162 -10.13 0.31 0.52
CA TYR A 162 -9.11 -0.72 0.70
C TYR A 162 -8.79 -1.39 -0.63
N LYS A 163 -7.53 -1.77 -0.83
CA LYS A 163 -7.04 -2.42 -2.05
C LYS A 163 -5.89 -3.35 -1.71
N GLY A 164 -5.94 -4.56 -2.26
CA GLY A 164 -4.79 -5.46 -2.24
C GLY A 164 -3.77 -5.04 -3.29
N ILE A 165 -2.52 -5.03 -2.88
CA ILE A 165 -1.35 -4.70 -3.69
C ILE A 165 -0.25 -5.73 -3.45
N GLY A 166 0.75 -5.82 -4.32
CA GLY A 166 1.86 -6.75 -4.10
C GLY A 166 2.98 -6.59 -5.11
N GLU A 167 4.17 -7.06 -4.72
CA GLU A 167 5.35 -7.10 -5.60
C GLU A 167 5.38 -8.42 -6.39
N TRP A 168 5.18 -9.53 -5.69
CA TRP A 168 5.16 -10.88 -6.26
C TRP A 168 3.79 -11.49 -6.03
N PRO A 169 3.08 -11.87 -7.10
CA PRO A 169 1.79 -12.54 -6.98
C PRO A 169 1.87 -13.72 -6.01
N PHE A 170 0.85 -13.86 -5.17
CA PHE A 170 0.66 -14.95 -4.20
C PHE A 170 1.63 -14.98 -3.01
N ILE A 171 2.83 -14.39 -3.08
CA ILE A 171 3.88 -14.53 -2.08
C ILE A 171 4.10 -13.25 -1.28
N GLN A 172 4.21 -12.11 -1.96
CA GLN A 172 4.43 -10.82 -1.33
C GLN A 172 3.17 -9.97 -1.45
N GLN A 173 2.36 -10.04 -0.42
CA GLN A 173 1.05 -9.41 -0.37
C GLN A 173 1.07 -8.19 0.54
N ALA A 174 0.36 -7.17 0.14
CA ALA A 174 0.11 -6.01 0.98
C ALA A 174 -1.33 -5.53 0.80
N THR A 175 -1.81 -4.74 1.74
CA THR A 175 -3.05 -3.97 1.62
C THR A 175 -2.80 -2.53 1.99
N ILE A 176 -3.48 -1.65 1.25
CA ILE A 176 -3.70 -0.27 1.65
C ILE A 176 -5.15 -0.17 2.08
N SER A 177 -5.41 0.45 3.24
CA SER A 177 -6.77 0.80 3.66
C SER A 177 -6.82 2.22 4.20
N ILE A 178 -7.87 2.95 3.86
CA ILE A 178 -8.14 4.31 4.34
C ILE A 178 -9.35 4.24 5.27
N TRP A 179 -9.21 4.84 6.44
CA TRP A 179 -10.19 4.83 7.50
C TRP A 179 -10.61 6.27 7.85
N ASP A 180 -11.83 6.43 8.28
CA ASP A 180 -12.36 7.73 8.69
C ASP A 180 -11.62 8.33 9.89
N ASN A 181 -11.18 7.47 10.84
CA ASN A 181 -10.44 7.89 12.03
C ASN A 181 -9.67 6.71 12.67
N PHE A 182 -8.86 7.05 13.67
CA PHE A 182 -8.04 6.09 14.42
C PHE A 182 -8.87 5.09 15.26
N LYS A 183 -10.03 5.53 15.76
CA LYS A 183 -10.90 4.68 16.57
C LYS A 183 -11.47 3.52 15.76
N SER A 184 -11.89 3.77 14.52
CA SER A 184 -12.42 2.73 13.63
C SER A 184 -11.41 1.63 13.34
N ILE A 185 -10.12 1.99 13.17
CA ILE A 185 -9.05 1.01 13.01
C ILE A 185 -8.87 0.17 14.28
N ASN A 186 -8.87 0.81 15.45
CA ASN A 186 -8.70 0.09 16.72
C ASN A 186 -9.89 -0.83 16.97
N ASP A 187 -11.11 -0.38 16.69
CA ASP A 187 -12.31 -1.20 16.83
C ASP A 187 -12.23 -2.42 15.89
N PHE A 188 -11.83 -2.24 14.64
CA PHE A 188 -11.61 -3.33 13.70
C PHE A 188 -10.47 -4.27 14.15
N ALA A 189 -9.33 -3.74 14.57
CA ALA A 189 -8.16 -4.53 14.92
C ALA A 189 -8.38 -5.38 16.19
N TYR A 190 -9.11 -4.86 17.18
CA TYR A 190 -9.20 -5.46 18.51
C TYR A 190 -10.59 -5.97 18.89
N LYS A 191 -11.68 -5.41 18.34
CA LYS A 191 -13.05 -5.78 18.68
C LYS A 191 -13.72 -6.65 17.61
N ASP A 192 -13.27 -6.59 16.35
CA ASP A 192 -13.79 -7.48 15.31
C ASP A 192 -13.30 -8.92 15.55
N LYS A 193 -14.25 -9.79 15.89
CA LYS A 193 -13.98 -11.19 16.23
C LYS A 193 -13.35 -11.96 15.05
N ILE A 194 -13.81 -11.70 13.82
CA ILE A 194 -13.33 -12.39 12.63
C ILE A 194 -11.88 -11.99 12.38
N HIS A 195 -11.57 -10.68 12.46
CA HIS A 195 -10.21 -10.19 12.26
C HIS A 195 -9.26 -10.72 13.35
N SER A 196 -9.66 -10.65 14.63
CA SER A 196 -8.83 -11.12 15.75
C SER A 196 -8.53 -12.62 15.66
N ASP A 197 -9.50 -13.43 15.23
CA ASP A 197 -9.31 -14.87 15.02
C ASP A 197 -8.32 -15.15 13.87
N ILE A 198 -8.40 -14.38 12.77
CA ILE A 198 -7.44 -14.49 11.67
C ILE A 198 -6.02 -14.16 12.14
N VAL A 199 -5.86 -13.10 12.94
CA VAL A 199 -4.55 -12.73 13.52
C VAL A 199 -4.00 -13.86 14.40
N LYS A 200 -4.83 -14.48 15.26
CA LYS A 200 -4.43 -15.63 16.09
C LYS A 200 -3.99 -16.81 15.22
N VAL A 201 -4.79 -17.14 14.19
CA VAL A 201 -4.47 -18.25 13.27
C VAL A 201 -3.18 -17.96 12.50
N THR A 202 -2.97 -16.73 12.05
CA THR A 202 -1.74 -16.29 11.36
C THR A 202 -0.50 -16.57 12.21
N ARG A 203 -0.55 -16.17 13.49
CA ARG A 203 0.54 -16.39 14.44
C ARG A 203 0.76 -17.89 14.74
N LYS A 204 -0.31 -18.62 15.02
CA LYS A 204 -0.26 -20.09 15.31
C LYS A 204 0.31 -20.86 14.13
N LYS A 205 -0.12 -20.57 12.90
CA LYS A 205 0.32 -21.28 11.70
C LYS A 205 1.60 -20.73 11.10
N LYS A 206 2.16 -19.64 11.67
CA LYS A 206 3.40 -18.99 11.20
C LYS A 206 3.41 -18.77 9.68
N TRP A 207 2.34 -18.17 9.15
CA TRP A 207 2.20 -17.95 7.70
C TRP A 207 3.25 -17.02 7.12
N TYR A 208 3.71 -16.04 7.91
CA TYR A 208 4.61 -15.00 7.45
C TYR A 208 6.09 -15.35 7.70
N LYS A 209 6.91 -15.10 6.70
CA LYS A 209 8.38 -15.06 6.81
C LYS A 209 8.83 -13.69 7.29
N GLU A 210 8.15 -12.66 6.82
CA GLU A 210 8.37 -11.26 7.15
C GLU A 210 7.04 -10.53 7.06
N ASP A 211 6.80 -9.59 7.94
CA ASP A 211 5.61 -8.75 7.93
C ASP A 211 5.93 -7.30 8.33
N LEU A 212 5.06 -6.40 7.93
CA LEU A 212 5.10 -4.99 8.30
C LEU A 212 3.68 -4.49 8.47
N PHE A 213 3.49 -3.68 9.50
CA PHE A 213 2.27 -2.94 9.79
C PHE A 213 2.62 -1.47 10.01
N SER A 214 2.02 -0.57 9.26
CA SER A 214 2.30 0.86 9.36
C SER A 214 1.03 1.69 9.29
N ARG A 215 0.97 2.73 10.12
CA ARG A 215 -0.12 3.71 10.17
C ARG A 215 0.39 5.09 9.75
N PHE A 216 -0.47 5.81 9.05
CA PHE A 216 -0.17 7.13 8.52
C PHE A 216 -1.39 8.04 8.65
N ASN A 217 -1.15 9.33 8.86
CA ASN A 217 -2.15 10.36 8.59
C ASN A 217 -2.30 10.55 7.08
N LEU A 218 -3.51 10.62 6.59
CA LEU A 218 -3.79 11.05 5.23
C LEU A 218 -3.68 12.57 5.15
N ILE A 219 -2.60 13.07 4.53
CA ILE A 219 -2.37 14.49 4.33
C ILE A 219 -3.15 14.98 3.12
N SER A 220 -3.12 14.21 2.03
CA SER A 220 -3.79 14.55 0.77
C SER A 220 -4.19 13.29 0.01
N ASP A 221 -5.33 13.35 -0.67
CA ASP A 221 -5.88 12.32 -1.55
C ASP A 221 -6.47 13.03 -2.78
N THR A 222 -5.78 12.96 -3.90
CA THR A 222 -6.17 13.65 -5.13
C THR A 222 -6.24 12.68 -6.30
N THR A 223 -7.31 12.76 -7.08
CA THR A 223 -7.47 11.96 -8.30
C THR A 223 -7.58 12.88 -9.51
N LYS A 224 -6.80 12.57 -10.54
CA LYS A 224 -6.79 13.28 -11.82
C LYS A 224 -7.17 12.34 -12.94
N LYS A 225 -8.08 12.76 -13.82
CA LYS A 225 -8.26 12.14 -15.14
C LYS A 225 -7.12 12.63 -16.04
N LEU A 226 -6.52 11.72 -16.77
CA LEU A 226 -5.42 12.02 -17.68
C LEU A 226 -5.94 12.00 -19.13
N PRO A 227 -5.50 12.92 -19.98
CA PRO A 227 -5.85 12.87 -21.40
C PRO A 227 -5.25 11.61 -22.03
N LEU A 228 -6.07 10.93 -22.85
CA LEU A 228 -5.66 9.77 -23.65
C LEU A 228 -5.01 10.22 -24.95
#